data_baec774e258e3b5dcd5b67991215156f
#
_entry.id   baec774e258e3b5dcd5b67991215156f
#
_cell.length_a   1.000
_cell.length_b   1.000
_cell.length_c   1.000
_cell.angle_alpha   90.00
_cell.angle_beta   90.00
_cell.angle_gamma   90.00
#
_symmetry.space_group_name_H-M   'P 1'
#
loop_
_entity.id
_entity.type
_entity.pdbx_description
1 polymer ?
#
loop_
_entity_poly.entity_id
_entity_poly.type
_entity_poly.pdbx_seq_one_letter_code
_entity_poly.pdbx_strand_id
1 'polypeptide(L)'
;MRGVPVPNVCMNRVAESLLLSPGEGPAARVWNARGSASAVLVCEHASRFIPAALDNLGLDDAAQRSHAAWDIGAFDLAQDLSAALDAPLVASCVSRLVYDCNRPPTAPDSIPSTSERIGVPGNADLTPQARRAREAEVYTPFRDLLHKTLDQQASPPVLITIHSFTPVYFGQDRSVEIGLLHDADDGLARALLTRLRRDTDLNVQLNEPYSARDGVTHTLHAHAIARNLPNVMIEVRNDLLDHPAGLARITALLAPALRDAVAAAHPSQSELSSVRQGRSS
;
A
#
# COMPACT_ATOMS: atom_id res chain seq x y z
N MET A 1 -42.85 -28.94 -46.46
CA MET A 1 -41.54 -28.74 -45.83
C MET A 1 -41.77 -28.45 -44.35
N ARG A 2 -41.45 -29.39 -43.48
CA ARG A 2 -41.65 -29.24 -42.03
C ARG A 2 -40.34 -28.74 -41.43
N GLY A 3 -40.37 -27.54 -40.81
CA GLY A 3 -39.22 -26.99 -40.14
C GLY A 3 -38.79 -27.79 -38.90
N VAL A 4 -37.51 -28.11 -38.83
CA VAL A 4 -36.87 -28.78 -37.71
C VAL A 4 -36.69 -27.76 -36.58
N PRO A 5 -37.10 -28.04 -35.32
CA PRO A 5 -36.85 -27.12 -34.24
C PRO A 5 -35.38 -27.13 -33.85
N VAL A 6 -34.75 -25.96 -33.78
CA VAL A 6 -33.40 -25.76 -33.26
C VAL A 6 -33.42 -25.92 -31.73
N PRO A 7 -32.56 -26.76 -31.12
CA PRO A 7 -32.53 -26.90 -29.67
C PRO A 7 -32.05 -25.59 -29.02
N ASN A 8 -32.86 -25.07 -28.11
CA ASN A 8 -32.50 -24.00 -27.22
C ASN A 8 -31.37 -24.46 -26.30
N VAL A 9 -30.14 -24.06 -26.58
CA VAL A 9 -29.00 -24.26 -25.65
C VAL A 9 -29.19 -23.29 -24.51
N CYS A 10 -29.83 -23.76 -23.42
CA CYS A 10 -29.73 -23.11 -22.14
C CYS A 10 -28.27 -23.04 -21.75
N MET A 11 -27.62 -21.88 -21.97
CA MET A 11 -26.38 -21.55 -21.30
C MET A 11 -26.69 -21.45 -19.80
N ASN A 12 -26.43 -22.56 -19.08
CA ASN A 12 -26.25 -22.51 -17.64
C ASN A 12 -25.07 -21.56 -17.38
N ARG A 13 -25.36 -20.28 -17.12
CA ARG A 13 -24.44 -19.40 -16.38
C ARG A 13 -24.37 -20.03 -14.99
N VAL A 14 -23.35 -20.83 -14.75
CA VAL A 14 -22.86 -21.08 -13.40
C VAL A 14 -22.60 -19.69 -12.85
N ALA A 15 -23.37 -19.28 -11.86
CA ALA A 15 -23.09 -18.05 -11.12
C ALA A 15 -21.67 -18.24 -10.58
N GLU A 16 -20.71 -17.53 -11.14
CA GLU A 16 -19.36 -17.47 -10.58
C GLU A 16 -19.54 -16.98 -9.15
N SER A 17 -19.25 -17.82 -8.17
CA SER A 17 -19.32 -17.45 -6.76
C SER A 17 -18.30 -16.31 -6.58
N LEU A 18 -18.78 -15.14 -6.17
CA LEU A 18 -17.91 -14.01 -5.86
C LEU A 18 -16.92 -14.42 -4.77
N LEU A 19 -15.67 -14.06 -4.95
CA LEU A 19 -14.62 -14.27 -3.96
C LEU A 19 -14.96 -13.50 -2.66
N LEU A 20 -15.42 -12.25 -2.81
CA LEU A 20 -15.92 -11.41 -1.73
C LEU A 20 -17.46 -11.43 -1.76
N SER A 21 -18.08 -12.00 -0.73
CA SER A 21 -19.50 -11.90 -0.56
C SER A 21 -19.94 -10.47 -0.20
N PRO A 22 -21.18 -10.06 -0.50
CA PRO A 22 -21.65 -8.71 -0.17
C PRO A 22 -21.55 -8.34 1.32
N GLY A 23 -21.61 -9.32 2.22
CA GLY A 23 -21.47 -9.14 3.67
C GLY A 23 -20.04 -8.88 4.14
N GLU A 24 -19.03 -9.21 3.36
CA GLU A 24 -17.60 -9.04 3.70
C GLU A 24 -17.09 -7.65 3.35
N GLY A 25 -17.84 -6.89 2.61
CA GLY A 25 -17.50 -5.53 2.22
C GLY A 25 -16.58 -5.46 0.98
N PRO A 26 -16.08 -4.27 0.64
CA PRO A 26 -15.26 -4.06 -0.55
C PRO A 26 -13.80 -4.48 -0.31
N ALA A 27 -13.08 -4.80 -1.40
CA ALA A 27 -11.66 -5.13 -1.38
C ALA A 27 -10.76 -3.96 -0.93
N ALA A 28 -11.19 -2.72 -1.15
CA ALA A 28 -10.48 -1.51 -0.75
C ALA A 28 -11.43 -0.39 -0.35
N ARG A 29 -10.94 0.54 0.48
CA ARG A 29 -11.70 1.73 0.91
C ARG A 29 -10.84 2.98 0.92
N VAL A 30 -11.52 4.14 0.91
CA VAL A 30 -10.90 5.44 1.18
C VAL A 30 -11.36 5.91 2.57
N TRP A 31 -10.40 6.24 3.42
CA TRP A 31 -10.60 6.97 4.67
C TRP A 31 -10.26 8.44 4.45
N ASN A 32 -10.87 9.32 5.22
CA ASN A 32 -10.72 10.77 5.06
C ASN A 32 -10.85 11.24 3.60
N ALA A 33 -11.85 10.73 2.88
CA ALA A 33 -12.03 10.98 1.43
C ALA A 33 -12.17 12.46 1.05
N ARG A 34 -12.39 13.35 2.03
CA ARG A 34 -12.51 14.80 1.85
C ARG A 34 -11.30 15.57 2.39
N GLY A 35 -10.23 14.88 2.74
CA GLY A 35 -8.98 15.51 3.16
C GLY A 35 -8.48 16.50 2.11
N SER A 36 -8.00 17.66 2.58
CA SER A 36 -7.68 18.82 1.75
C SER A 36 -6.18 18.94 1.41
N ALA A 37 -5.32 18.12 2.00
CA ALA A 37 -3.89 18.13 1.71
C ALA A 37 -3.59 17.70 0.28
N SER A 38 -2.58 18.32 -0.34
CA SER A 38 -2.07 17.87 -1.65
C SER A 38 -1.23 16.58 -1.54
N ALA A 39 -1.79 15.58 -0.88
CA ALA A 39 -1.18 14.27 -0.68
C ALA A 39 -2.25 13.19 -0.69
N VAL A 40 -1.88 11.97 -1.09
CA VAL A 40 -2.68 10.76 -0.95
C VAL A 40 -1.81 9.71 -0.24
N LEU A 41 -2.33 9.19 0.87
CA LEU A 41 -1.71 8.07 1.56
C LEU A 41 -2.26 6.75 1.03
N VAL A 42 -1.42 5.72 1.09
CA VAL A 42 -1.78 4.35 0.68
C VAL A 42 -1.28 3.35 1.71
N CYS A 43 -2.08 2.32 2.00
CA CYS A 43 -1.65 1.17 2.79
C CYS A 43 -2.16 -0.11 2.12
N GLU A 44 -1.32 -0.75 1.33
CA GLU A 44 -1.67 -1.94 0.55
C GLU A 44 -1.86 -3.17 1.41
N HIS A 45 -1.13 -3.24 2.53
CA HIS A 45 -1.11 -4.40 3.43
C HIS A 45 -1.82 -4.10 4.76
N ALA A 46 -2.90 -3.31 4.70
CA ALA A 46 -3.63 -2.80 5.86
C ALA A 46 -4.43 -3.86 6.63
N SER A 47 -4.71 -5.00 6.02
CA SER A 47 -5.66 -5.98 6.55
C SER A 47 -5.12 -7.41 6.49
N ARG A 48 -5.47 -8.21 7.49
CA ARG A 48 -5.26 -9.67 7.49
C ARG A 48 -6.52 -10.45 7.10
N PHE A 49 -7.58 -9.78 6.66
CA PHE A 49 -8.84 -10.41 6.30
C PHE A 49 -8.68 -11.32 5.08
N ILE A 50 -9.14 -12.55 5.20
CA ILE A 50 -9.20 -13.55 4.13
C ILE A 50 -10.68 -13.85 3.89
N PRO A 51 -11.21 -13.70 2.65
CA PRO A 51 -12.59 -14.04 2.33
C PRO A 51 -12.95 -15.48 2.70
N ALA A 52 -14.15 -15.69 3.23
CA ALA A 52 -14.62 -17.01 3.66
C ALA A 52 -14.58 -18.05 2.54
N ALA A 53 -14.75 -17.63 1.28
CA ALA A 53 -14.64 -18.49 0.10
C ALA A 53 -13.24 -19.12 -0.08
N LEU A 54 -12.21 -18.61 0.61
CA LEU A 54 -10.84 -19.11 0.54
C LEU A 54 -10.43 -19.98 1.74
N ASP A 55 -11.36 -20.30 2.65
CA ASP A 55 -11.14 -21.19 3.80
C ASP A 55 -9.81 -20.88 4.53
N ASN A 56 -9.64 -19.61 4.93
CA ASN A 56 -8.43 -19.10 5.58
C ASN A 56 -7.11 -19.40 4.84
N LEU A 57 -7.14 -19.75 3.55
CA LEU A 57 -5.99 -20.21 2.76
C LEU A 57 -5.30 -21.47 3.36
N GLY A 58 -5.97 -22.23 4.21
CA GLY A 58 -5.41 -23.35 4.95
C GLY A 58 -4.40 -22.96 6.05
N LEU A 59 -4.40 -21.69 6.45
CA LEU A 59 -3.50 -21.17 7.49
C LEU A 59 -4.07 -21.37 8.89
N ASP A 60 -3.20 -21.62 9.85
CA ASP A 60 -3.57 -21.57 11.26
C ASP A 60 -3.71 -20.12 11.77
N ASP A 61 -4.23 -19.98 12.99
CA ASP A 61 -4.46 -18.68 13.64
C ASP A 61 -3.17 -17.86 13.80
N ALA A 62 -2.03 -18.50 14.05
CA ALA A 62 -0.75 -17.82 14.24
C ALA A 62 -0.26 -17.22 12.94
N ALA A 63 -0.31 -17.97 11.84
CA ALA A 63 0.06 -17.53 10.51
C ALA A 63 -0.85 -16.37 10.01
N GLN A 64 -2.17 -16.46 10.25
CA GLN A 64 -3.12 -15.41 9.90
C GLN A 64 -2.88 -14.08 10.65
N ARG A 65 -2.29 -14.12 11.84
CA ARG A 65 -1.96 -12.92 12.64
C ARG A 65 -0.55 -12.42 12.44
N SER A 66 0.28 -13.19 11.72
CA SER A 66 1.68 -12.85 11.51
C SER A 66 1.87 -11.73 10.49
N HIS A 67 3.07 -11.19 10.45
CA HIS A 67 3.51 -10.21 9.45
C HIS A 67 3.45 -10.74 8.00
N ALA A 68 3.31 -12.03 7.80
CA ALA A 68 3.11 -12.60 6.47
C ALA A 68 1.76 -12.21 5.86
N ALA A 69 0.71 -12.09 6.70
CA ALA A 69 -0.64 -11.80 6.26
C ALA A 69 -0.93 -10.30 6.06
N TRP A 70 -0.24 -9.44 6.80
CA TRP A 70 -0.44 -7.98 6.81
C TRP A 70 0.74 -7.26 7.46
N ASP A 71 0.83 -5.96 7.25
CA ASP A 71 1.86 -5.12 7.88
C ASP A 71 1.36 -4.62 9.24
N ILE A 72 1.86 -5.23 10.33
CA ILE A 72 1.38 -4.99 11.70
C ILE A 72 1.61 -3.54 12.11
N GLY A 73 0.53 -2.84 12.50
CA GLY A 73 0.57 -1.43 12.93
C GLY A 73 0.61 -0.40 11.77
N ALA A 74 0.86 -0.84 10.53
CA ALA A 74 0.96 0.08 9.39
C ALA A 74 -0.35 0.81 9.11
N PHE A 75 -1.48 0.13 9.21
CA PHE A 75 -2.79 0.75 8.97
C PHE A 75 -3.14 1.77 10.05
N ASP A 76 -2.87 1.48 11.31
CA ASP A 76 -3.11 2.42 12.42
C ASP A 76 -2.25 3.68 12.24
N LEU A 77 -0.96 3.51 11.88
CA LEU A 77 -0.08 4.63 11.54
C LEU A 77 -0.61 5.43 10.33
N ALA A 78 -1.06 4.75 9.28
CA ALA A 78 -1.60 5.41 8.09
C ALA A 78 -2.87 6.22 8.41
N GLN A 79 -3.75 5.73 9.30
CA GLN A 79 -4.93 6.46 9.77
C GLN A 79 -4.55 7.70 10.57
N ASP A 80 -3.62 7.58 11.52
CA ASP A 80 -3.14 8.70 12.32
C ASP A 80 -2.48 9.78 11.44
N LEU A 81 -1.66 9.37 10.48
CA LEU A 81 -1.04 10.28 9.51
C LEU A 81 -2.08 10.92 8.57
N SER A 82 -3.08 10.17 8.12
CA SER A 82 -4.19 10.69 7.32
C SER A 82 -4.95 11.80 8.06
N ALA A 83 -5.24 11.58 9.33
CA ALA A 83 -5.88 12.58 10.19
C ALA A 83 -4.97 13.80 10.45
N ALA A 84 -3.69 13.58 10.76
CA ALA A 84 -2.74 14.64 11.08
C ALA A 84 -2.39 15.53 9.88
N LEU A 85 -2.38 14.95 8.67
CA LEU A 85 -2.10 15.68 7.42
C LEU A 85 -3.37 16.24 6.76
N ASP A 86 -4.54 15.77 7.16
CA ASP A 86 -5.81 15.97 6.46
C ASP A 86 -5.75 15.46 5.01
N ALA A 87 -5.23 14.25 4.81
CA ALA A 87 -5.03 13.63 3.50
C ALA A 87 -5.89 12.38 3.31
N PRO A 88 -6.48 12.13 2.12
CA PRO A 88 -7.14 10.87 1.82
C PRO A 88 -6.18 9.68 2.00
N LEU A 89 -6.70 8.57 2.55
CA LEU A 89 -5.99 7.31 2.69
C LEU A 89 -6.74 6.20 1.93
N VAL A 90 -6.10 5.60 0.95
CA VAL A 90 -6.57 4.39 0.25
C VAL A 90 -5.92 3.18 0.89
N ALA A 91 -6.73 2.21 1.37
CA ALA A 91 -6.17 1.00 1.95
C ALA A 91 -6.88 -0.27 1.45
N SER A 92 -6.13 -1.37 1.33
CA SER A 92 -6.70 -2.68 1.07
C SER A 92 -7.45 -3.20 2.30
N CYS A 93 -8.62 -3.79 2.08
CA CYS A 93 -9.40 -4.46 3.12
C CYS A 93 -9.14 -5.97 3.17
N VAL A 94 -8.26 -6.49 2.32
CA VAL A 94 -7.98 -7.91 2.15
C VAL A 94 -6.49 -8.17 2.37
N SER A 95 -6.17 -9.34 2.94
CA SER A 95 -4.79 -9.78 3.22
C SER A 95 -3.94 -9.85 1.94
N ARG A 96 -2.68 -9.43 2.05
CA ARG A 96 -1.68 -9.59 0.98
C ARG A 96 -1.46 -11.05 0.57
N LEU A 97 -1.81 -12.01 1.41
CA LEU A 97 -1.75 -13.44 1.06
C LEU A 97 -2.85 -13.85 0.09
N VAL A 98 -3.97 -13.13 0.04
CA VAL A 98 -5.00 -13.32 -0.98
C VAL A 98 -4.54 -12.75 -2.32
N TYR A 99 -4.07 -11.51 -2.28
CA TYR A 99 -3.42 -10.82 -3.39
C TYR A 99 -2.59 -9.65 -2.84
N ASP A 100 -1.32 -9.59 -3.19
CA ASP A 100 -0.44 -8.47 -2.82
C ASP A 100 -0.67 -7.28 -3.76
N CYS A 101 -1.41 -6.27 -3.28
CA CYS A 101 -1.74 -5.08 -4.07
C CYS A 101 -0.51 -4.23 -4.43
N ASN A 102 0.63 -4.46 -3.80
CA ASN A 102 1.91 -3.87 -4.17
C ASN A 102 2.75 -4.77 -5.09
N ARG A 103 2.09 -5.63 -5.88
CA ARG A 103 2.72 -6.45 -6.92
C ARG A 103 1.93 -6.37 -8.22
N PRO A 104 2.59 -6.29 -9.38
CA PRO A 104 1.89 -6.32 -10.66
C PRO A 104 1.25 -7.70 -10.90
N PRO A 105 0.16 -7.78 -11.69
CA PRO A 105 -0.50 -9.04 -11.99
C PRO A 105 0.40 -10.11 -12.64
N THR A 106 1.44 -9.67 -13.30
CA THR A 106 2.43 -10.55 -13.95
C THR A 106 3.46 -11.13 -12.98
N ALA A 107 3.57 -10.58 -11.76
CA ALA A 107 4.52 -11.07 -10.77
C ALA A 107 4.07 -12.43 -10.20
N PRO A 108 4.97 -13.41 -10.10
CA PRO A 108 4.63 -14.72 -9.52
C PRO A 108 4.25 -14.61 -8.04
N ASP A 109 4.80 -13.65 -7.33
CA ASP A 109 4.60 -13.37 -5.91
C ASP A 109 3.44 -12.40 -5.62
N SER A 110 2.64 -12.01 -6.64
CA SER A 110 1.38 -11.30 -6.42
C SER A 110 0.37 -12.15 -5.61
N ILE A 111 0.50 -13.48 -5.66
CA ILE A 111 -0.23 -14.44 -4.84
C ILE A 111 0.79 -15.47 -4.35
N PRO A 112 1.49 -15.19 -3.23
CA PRO A 112 2.60 -16.00 -2.79
C PRO A 112 2.13 -17.34 -2.19
N SER A 113 2.75 -18.45 -2.60
CA SER A 113 2.55 -19.77 -1.96
C SER A 113 3.39 -19.95 -0.71
N THR A 114 4.33 -19.02 -0.45
CA THR A 114 5.18 -18.99 0.74
C THR A 114 5.53 -17.53 1.04
N SER A 115 5.42 -17.12 2.30
CA SER A 115 5.87 -15.81 2.78
C SER A 115 6.85 -16.05 3.92
N GLU A 116 8.11 -15.64 3.76
CA GLU A 116 9.24 -16.01 4.61
C GLU A 116 9.31 -17.54 4.79
N ARG A 117 8.97 -18.05 5.98
CA ARG A 117 8.95 -19.49 6.32
C ARG A 117 7.54 -20.07 6.42
N ILE A 118 6.52 -19.25 6.17
CA ILE A 118 5.12 -19.64 6.28
C ILE A 118 4.62 -20.10 4.92
N GLY A 119 4.29 -21.38 4.81
CA GLY A 119 3.60 -21.92 3.64
C GLY A 119 2.14 -21.48 3.63
N VAL A 120 1.62 -21.18 2.44
CA VAL A 120 0.21 -20.79 2.21
C VAL A 120 -0.47 -21.85 1.35
N PRO A 121 -1.04 -22.91 1.96
CA PRO A 121 -1.57 -24.05 1.22
C PRO A 121 -2.62 -23.68 0.17
N GLY A 122 -3.51 -22.74 0.48
CA GLY A 122 -4.54 -22.27 -0.44
C GLY A 122 -4.03 -21.45 -1.63
N ASN A 123 -2.71 -21.22 -1.70
CA ASN A 123 -2.04 -20.57 -2.84
C ASN A 123 -1.19 -21.55 -3.66
N ALA A 124 -1.07 -22.80 -3.20
CA ALA A 124 -0.40 -23.83 -3.97
C ALA A 124 -1.24 -24.19 -5.21
N ASP A 125 -0.59 -24.43 -6.33
CA ASP A 125 -1.19 -24.94 -7.57
C ASP A 125 -2.45 -24.20 -8.05
N LEU A 126 -2.51 -22.88 -7.85
CA LEU A 126 -3.63 -22.07 -8.29
C LEU A 126 -3.83 -22.14 -9.80
N THR A 127 -5.07 -22.44 -10.22
CA THR A 127 -5.45 -22.38 -11.63
C THR A 127 -5.36 -20.94 -12.15
N PRO A 128 -5.14 -20.76 -13.47
CA PRO A 128 -5.18 -19.42 -14.07
C PRO A 128 -6.52 -18.68 -13.82
N GLN A 129 -7.62 -19.42 -13.71
CA GLN A 129 -8.94 -18.83 -13.39
C GLN A 129 -8.97 -18.31 -11.95
N ALA A 130 -8.48 -19.08 -10.97
CA ALA A 130 -8.43 -18.65 -9.57
C ALA A 130 -7.53 -17.41 -9.38
N ARG A 131 -6.38 -17.33 -10.10
CA ARG A 131 -5.52 -16.14 -10.09
C ARG A 131 -6.24 -14.94 -10.66
N ARG A 132 -6.92 -15.08 -11.82
CA ARG A 132 -7.70 -13.99 -12.42
C ARG A 132 -8.86 -13.52 -11.55
N ALA A 133 -9.52 -14.42 -10.83
CA ALA A 133 -10.58 -14.04 -9.91
C ALA A 133 -10.05 -13.14 -8.79
N ARG A 134 -8.90 -13.47 -8.18
CA ARG A 134 -8.27 -12.63 -7.15
C ARG A 134 -7.78 -11.29 -7.70
N GLU A 135 -7.19 -11.28 -8.89
CA GLU A 135 -6.83 -10.03 -9.58
C GLU A 135 -8.06 -9.14 -9.81
N ALA A 136 -9.14 -9.71 -10.35
CA ALA A 136 -10.34 -8.97 -10.69
C ALA A 136 -11.11 -8.45 -9.47
N GLU A 137 -11.15 -9.22 -8.36
CA GLU A 137 -11.96 -8.88 -7.18
C GLU A 137 -11.16 -8.21 -6.06
N VAL A 138 -9.82 -8.25 -6.07
CA VAL A 138 -8.98 -7.63 -5.03
C VAL A 138 -8.10 -6.53 -5.62
N TYR A 139 -7.21 -6.86 -6.56
CA TYR A 139 -6.24 -5.91 -7.11
C TYR A 139 -6.90 -4.82 -7.94
N THR A 140 -7.76 -5.20 -8.89
CA THR A 140 -8.41 -4.23 -9.80
C THR A 140 -9.23 -3.18 -9.04
N PRO A 141 -10.11 -3.54 -8.07
CA PRO A 141 -10.82 -2.55 -7.27
C PRO A 141 -9.91 -1.63 -6.45
N PHE A 142 -8.82 -2.16 -5.87
CA PHE A 142 -7.84 -1.35 -5.15
C PHE A 142 -7.14 -0.34 -6.08
N ARG A 143 -6.60 -0.82 -7.20
CA ARG A 143 -5.94 0.00 -8.23
C ARG A 143 -6.86 1.11 -8.75
N ASP A 144 -8.08 0.76 -9.10
CA ASP A 144 -9.03 1.70 -9.69
C ASP A 144 -9.49 2.75 -8.67
N LEU A 145 -9.64 2.34 -7.39
CA LEU A 145 -9.95 3.25 -6.30
C LEU A 145 -8.80 4.25 -6.05
N LEU A 146 -7.55 3.78 -6.08
CA LEU A 146 -6.39 4.64 -5.94
C LEU A 146 -6.26 5.61 -7.12
N HIS A 147 -6.42 5.13 -8.37
CA HIS A 147 -6.47 5.99 -9.55
C HIS A 147 -7.51 7.09 -9.41
N LYS A 148 -8.75 6.71 -9.07
CA LYS A 148 -9.85 7.66 -8.87
C LYS A 148 -9.53 8.68 -7.78
N THR A 149 -8.94 8.24 -6.66
CA THR A 149 -8.60 9.13 -5.55
C THR A 149 -7.53 10.15 -5.96
N LEU A 150 -6.52 9.72 -6.72
CA LEU A 150 -5.49 10.61 -7.27
C LEU A 150 -6.06 11.60 -8.28
N ASP A 151 -6.96 11.15 -9.16
CA ASP A 151 -7.59 11.98 -10.20
C ASP A 151 -8.56 13.03 -9.61
N GLN A 152 -9.07 12.80 -8.41
CA GLN A 152 -9.97 13.73 -7.70
C GLN A 152 -9.23 14.84 -6.95
N GLN A 153 -7.90 14.79 -6.86
CA GLN A 153 -7.14 15.86 -6.20
C GLN A 153 -7.16 17.14 -7.05
N ALA A 154 -7.29 18.29 -6.39
CA ALA A 154 -7.34 19.60 -7.04
C ALA A 154 -6.01 20.00 -7.70
N SER A 155 -4.90 19.44 -7.23
CA SER A 155 -3.54 19.58 -7.78
C SER A 155 -2.84 18.22 -7.77
N PRO A 156 -1.77 18.01 -8.59
CA PRO A 156 -1.01 16.75 -8.57
C PRO A 156 -0.52 16.43 -7.16
N PRO A 157 -1.00 15.38 -6.48
CA PRO A 157 -0.67 15.12 -5.08
C PRO A 157 0.71 14.46 -4.92
N VAL A 158 1.26 14.52 -3.71
CA VAL A 158 2.34 13.63 -3.27
C VAL A 158 1.74 12.26 -2.96
N LEU A 159 2.33 11.17 -3.47
CA LEU A 159 1.95 9.81 -3.11
C LEU A 159 2.84 9.26 -2.01
N ILE A 160 2.24 8.83 -0.90
CA ILE A 160 2.95 8.31 0.27
C ILE A 160 2.40 6.95 0.62
N THR A 161 3.19 5.87 0.51
CA THR A 161 2.75 4.54 0.95
C THR A 161 3.31 4.22 2.34
N ILE A 162 2.49 3.57 3.17
CA ILE A 162 2.81 3.28 4.57
C ILE A 162 2.82 1.77 4.78
N HIS A 163 3.97 1.26 5.22
CA HIS A 163 4.25 -0.14 5.46
C HIS A 163 4.90 -0.36 6.82
N SER A 164 4.98 -1.60 7.23
CA SER A 164 5.81 -2.01 8.36
C SER A 164 6.48 -3.35 8.11
N PHE A 165 7.64 -3.54 8.72
CA PHE A 165 8.43 -4.75 8.60
C PHE A 165 8.83 -5.31 9.97
N THR A 166 9.14 -6.62 10.01
CA THR A 166 9.53 -7.32 11.24
C THR A 166 10.99 -7.00 11.65
N PRO A 167 11.30 -6.87 12.94
CA PRO A 167 12.65 -6.64 13.44
C PRO A 167 13.61 -7.82 13.17
N VAL A 168 13.07 -9.02 12.98
CA VAL A 168 13.82 -10.23 12.63
C VAL A 168 13.26 -10.82 11.35
N TYR A 169 14.12 -11.18 10.40
CA TYR A 169 13.70 -11.81 9.13
C TYR A 169 14.67 -12.93 8.76
N PHE A 170 14.17 -14.12 8.49
CA PHE A 170 14.96 -15.34 8.32
C PHE A 170 15.96 -15.61 9.47
N GLY A 171 15.65 -15.13 10.70
CA GLY A 171 16.51 -15.24 11.85
C GLY A 171 17.66 -14.23 11.92
N GLN A 172 17.63 -13.20 11.05
CA GLN A 172 18.59 -12.10 11.05
C GLN A 172 17.93 -10.84 11.61
N ASP A 173 18.62 -10.20 12.57
CA ASP A 173 18.18 -8.94 13.15
C ASP A 173 18.29 -7.81 12.12
N ARG A 174 17.30 -6.93 12.09
CA ARG A 174 17.25 -5.73 11.27
C ARG A 174 17.51 -4.49 12.11
N SER A 175 18.62 -3.83 11.88
CA SER A 175 19.01 -2.63 12.62
C SER A 175 18.26 -1.38 12.17
N VAL A 176 17.74 -1.36 10.93
CA VAL A 176 16.95 -0.25 10.41
C VAL A 176 15.64 -0.16 11.18
N GLU A 177 15.23 1.06 11.53
CA GLU A 177 14.01 1.33 12.27
C GLU A 177 12.98 2.04 11.41
N ILE A 178 13.44 2.92 10.49
CA ILE A 178 12.59 3.56 9.48
C ILE A 178 13.31 3.49 8.14
N GLY A 179 12.67 2.88 7.15
CA GLY A 179 13.09 2.87 5.75
C GLY A 179 12.33 3.93 4.96
N LEU A 180 13.05 4.65 4.11
CA LEU A 180 12.47 5.57 3.14
C LEU A 180 12.80 5.04 1.75
N LEU A 181 11.85 4.32 1.15
CA LEU A 181 12.07 3.65 -0.11
C LEU A 181 11.63 4.54 -1.27
N HIS A 182 12.42 4.51 -2.31
CA HIS A 182 12.16 5.21 -3.57
C HIS A 182 12.62 4.35 -4.76
N ASP A 183 12.09 4.64 -5.90
CA ASP A 183 12.54 4.11 -7.18
C ASP A 183 13.31 5.21 -7.94
N ALA A 184 12.87 5.61 -9.13
CA ALA A 184 13.54 6.61 -9.97
C ALA A 184 13.54 8.03 -9.37
N ASP A 185 12.48 8.41 -8.63
CA ASP A 185 12.39 9.68 -7.92
C ASP A 185 12.81 9.51 -6.45
N ASP A 186 13.96 10.10 -6.08
CA ASP A 186 14.49 10.06 -4.71
C ASP A 186 14.31 11.38 -3.94
N GLY A 187 13.73 12.41 -4.58
CA GLY A 187 13.70 13.76 -4.05
C GLY A 187 13.01 13.84 -2.68
N LEU A 188 11.80 13.29 -2.56
CA LEU A 188 11.03 13.28 -1.33
C LEU A 188 11.69 12.43 -0.24
N ALA A 189 12.19 11.25 -0.60
CA ALA A 189 12.86 10.35 0.33
C ALA A 189 14.12 10.98 0.94
N ARG A 190 14.94 11.69 0.15
CA ARG A 190 16.13 12.41 0.64
C ARG A 190 15.79 13.60 1.52
N ALA A 191 14.76 14.35 1.19
CA ALA A 191 14.28 15.46 2.03
C ALA A 191 13.83 14.94 3.40
N LEU A 192 13.04 13.88 3.42
CA LEU A 192 12.59 13.21 4.65
C LEU A 192 13.77 12.62 5.45
N LEU A 193 14.72 11.96 4.79
CA LEU A 193 15.91 11.44 5.47
C LEU A 193 16.67 12.54 6.20
N THR A 194 16.92 13.67 5.51
CA THR A 194 17.62 14.82 6.11
C THR A 194 16.88 15.36 7.31
N ARG A 195 15.56 15.46 7.21
CA ARG A 195 14.71 15.95 8.29
C ARG A 195 14.71 14.99 9.47
N LEU A 196 14.41 13.70 9.25
CA LEU A 196 14.28 12.70 10.30
C LEU A 196 15.60 12.46 11.06
N ARG A 197 16.74 12.42 10.37
CA ARG A 197 18.04 12.29 11.03
C ARG A 197 18.40 13.45 11.98
N ARG A 198 17.79 14.58 11.80
CA ARG A 198 17.92 15.71 12.72
C ARG A 198 16.97 15.61 13.92
N ASP A 199 15.79 15.04 13.70
CA ASP A 199 14.67 15.08 14.65
C ASP A 199 14.58 13.84 15.54
N THR A 200 15.38 12.76 15.24
CA THR A 200 15.39 11.52 16.02
C THR A 200 16.73 10.80 15.94
N ASP A 201 17.02 9.98 16.96
CA ASP A 201 18.16 9.05 16.99
C ASP A 201 17.82 7.68 16.38
N LEU A 202 16.60 7.48 15.86
CA LEU A 202 16.22 6.25 15.17
C LEU A 202 17.11 6.03 13.93
N ASN A 203 17.42 4.75 13.64
CA ASN A 203 18.17 4.38 12.44
C ASN A 203 17.31 4.52 11.18
N VAL A 204 17.36 5.71 10.53
CA VAL A 204 16.65 6.01 9.30
C VAL A 204 17.57 5.81 8.09
N GLN A 205 17.14 4.99 7.12
CA GLN A 205 17.92 4.65 5.93
C GLN A 205 17.11 4.81 4.64
N LEU A 206 17.79 5.04 3.51
CA LEU A 206 17.21 4.97 2.16
C LEU A 206 17.26 3.54 1.64
N ASN A 207 16.18 3.08 1.02
CA ASN A 207 16.11 1.78 0.35
C ASN A 207 16.59 0.61 1.22
N GLU A 208 16.23 0.64 2.50
CA GLU A 208 16.43 -0.40 3.50
C GLU A 208 15.15 -0.54 4.36
N PRO A 209 14.74 -1.75 4.79
CA PRO A 209 15.42 -3.04 4.56
C PRO A 209 15.07 -3.65 3.20
N TYR A 210 14.36 -2.93 2.33
CA TYR A 210 13.98 -3.32 0.97
C TYR A 210 14.31 -2.19 -0.02
N SER A 211 14.37 -2.52 -1.30
CA SER A 211 14.61 -1.57 -2.37
C SER A 211 13.76 -1.87 -3.62
N ALA A 212 13.78 -0.99 -4.61
CA ALA A 212 13.12 -1.22 -5.89
C ALA A 212 13.56 -2.54 -6.58
N ARG A 213 14.77 -3.04 -6.30
CA ARG A 213 15.29 -4.31 -6.83
C ARG A 213 14.54 -5.53 -6.30
N ASP A 214 13.89 -5.39 -5.15
CA ASP A 214 13.09 -6.43 -4.51
C ASP A 214 11.64 -6.45 -5.02
N GLY A 215 11.32 -5.58 -6.00
CA GLY A 215 9.98 -5.48 -6.60
C GLY A 215 8.91 -4.90 -5.69
N VAL A 216 9.31 -4.26 -4.58
CA VAL A 216 8.38 -3.72 -3.56
C VAL A 216 7.82 -2.33 -3.91
N THR A 217 8.26 -1.71 -5.00
CA THR A 217 7.87 -0.34 -5.40
C THR A 217 6.79 -0.28 -6.48
N HIS A 218 5.99 -1.36 -6.64
CA HIS A 218 4.97 -1.42 -7.70
C HIS A 218 3.97 -0.26 -7.63
N THR A 219 3.44 0.04 -6.45
CA THR A 219 2.49 1.14 -6.27
C THR A 219 3.12 2.48 -6.64
N LEU A 220 4.36 2.75 -6.23
CA LEU A 220 5.05 3.97 -6.61
C LEU A 220 5.23 4.06 -8.12
N HIS A 221 5.65 2.96 -8.76
CA HIS A 221 5.86 2.91 -10.21
C HIS A 221 4.54 3.10 -10.99
N ALA A 222 3.51 2.33 -10.63
CA ALA A 222 2.24 2.31 -11.36
C ALA A 222 1.42 3.59 -11.19
N HIS A 223 1.50 4.25 -10.02
CA HIS A 223 0.58 5.33 -9.67
C HIS A 223 1.26 6.70 -9.54
N ALA A 224 2.53 6.76 -9.14
CA ALA A 224 3.24 8.01 -8.98
C ALA A 224 4.21 8.29 -10.13
N ILE A 225 5.18 7.41 -10.38
CA ILE A 225 6.21 7.62 -11.42
C ILE A 225 5.56 7.77 -12.79
N ALA A 226 4.59 6.92 -13.13
CA ALA A 226 3.84 7.00 -14.39
C ALA A 226 3.09 8.34 -14.59
N ARG A 227 2.88 9.10 -13.50
CA ARG A 227 2.18 10.39 -13.49
C ARG A 227 3.11 11.57 -13.16
N ASN A 228 4.39 11.33 -12.97
CA ASN A 228 5.39 12.31 -12.53
C ASN A 228 5.01 12.96 -11.18
N LEU A 229 4.45 12.20 -10.25
CA LEU A 229 4.10 12.67 -8.91
C LEU A 229 5.29 12.44 -7.96
N PRO A 230 5.60 13.40 -7.06
CA PRO A 230 6.52 13.17 -5.96
C PRO A 230 6.02 12.00 -5.10
N ASN A 231 6.93 11.13 -4.67
CA ASN A 231 6.51 9.91 -3.99
C ASN A 231 7.56 9.37 -3.01
N VAL A 232 7.09 8.60 -2.03
CA VAL A 232 7.93 7.85 -1.11
C VAL A 232 7.14 6.68 -0.53
N MET A 233 7.80 5.56 -0.28
CA MET A 233 7.31 4.48 0.57
C MET A 233 8.01 4.56 1.92
N ILE A 234 7.24 4.54 2.98
CA ILE A 234 7.72 4.56 4.37
C ILE A 234 7.52 3.19 4.96
N GLU A 235 8.62 2.60 5.40
CA GLU A 235 8.68 1.33 6.10
C GLU A 235 9.05 1.58 7.57
N VAL A 236 8.21 1.16 8.50
CA VAL A 236 8.49 1.29 9.94
C VAL A 236 8.66 -0.08 10.57
N ARG A 237 9.71 -0.29 11.36
CA ARG A 237 9.88 -1.55 12.08
C ARG A 237 8.73 -1.73 13.07
N ASN A 238 7.98 -2.83 12.97
CA ASN A 238 6.67 -2.99 13.59
C ASN A 238 6.67 -3.05 15.13
N ASP A 239 7.81 -3.37 15.75
CA ASP A 239 7.98 -3.28 17.21
C ASP A 239 7.89 -1.83 17.74
N LEU A 240 8.06 -0.83 16.85
CA LEU A 240 7.82 0.58 17.18
C LEU A 240 6.33 0.97 17.14
N LEU A 241 5.49 0.10 16.60
CA LEU A 241 4.05 0.32 16.39
C LEU A 241 3.16 -0.63 17.22
N ASP A 242 3.75 -1.54 18.00
CA ASP A 242 3.04 -2.63 18.69
C ASP A 242 2.23 -2.17 19.91
N HIS A 243 2.39 -0.92 20.33
CA HIS A 243 1.65 -0.33 21.44
C HIS A 243 1.30 1.15 21.19
N PRO A 244 0.24 1.69 21.84
CA PRO A 244 -0.28 3.03 21.57
C PRO A 244 0.75 4.17 21.72
N ALA A 245 1.64 4.07 22.71
CA ALA A 245 2.67 5.09 22.93
C ALA A 245 3.74 5.09 21.82
N GLY A 246 4.11 3.92 21.31
CA GLY A 246 5.01 3.79 20.15
C GLY A 246 4.39 4.37 18.89
N LEU A 247 3.15 3.98 18.59
CA LEU A 247 2.39 4.52 17.47
C LEU A 247 2.29 6.06 17.54
N ALA A 248 1.90 6.60 18.69
CA ALA A 248 1.80 8.05 18.88
C ALA A 248 3.16 8.76 18.70
N ARG A 249 4.26 8.16 19.17
CA ARG A 249 5.62 8.68 18.99
C ARG A 249 6.01 8.73 17.52
N ILE A 250 5.77 7.64 16.77
CA ILE A 250 6.11 7.59 15.34
C ILE A 250 5.23 8.54 14.54
N THR A 251 3.93 8.63 14.84
CA THR A 251 3.03 9.62 14.23
C THR A 251 3.52 11.05 14.48
N ALA A 252 3.87 11.40 15.72
CA ALA A 252 4.36 12.73 16.09
C ALA A 252 5.70 13.08 15.40
N LEU A 253 6.53 12.09 15.08
CA LEU A 253 7.77 12.27 14.33
C LEU A 253 7.48 12.46 12.83
N LEU A 254 6.68 11.60 12.23
CA LEU A 254 6.48 11.59 10.78
C LEU A 254 5.53 12.70 10.29
N ALA A 255 4.45 13.02 11.02
CA ALA A 255 3.44 13.95 10.55
C ALA A 255 3.99 15.36 10.22
N PRO A 256 4.80 16.03 11.09
CA PRO A 256 5.38 17.33 10.75
C PRO A 256 6.39 17.23 9.59
N ALA A 257 7.20 16.17 9.54
CA ALA A 257 8.16 15.96 8.46
C ALA A 257 7.47 15.80 7.10
N LEU A 258 6.40 15.02 7.06
CA LEU A 258 5.59 14.82 5.85
C LEU A 258 4.85 16.10 5.45
N ARG A 259 4.28 16.84 6.40
CA ARG A 259 3.60 18.11 6.11
C ARG A 259 4.55 19.11 5.44
N ASP A 260 5.75 19.27 5.97
CA ASP A 260 6.76 20.17 5.40
C ASP A 260 7.21 19.68 4.01
N ALA A 261 7.38 18.37 3.83
CA ALA A 261 7.78 17.79 2.55
C ALA A 261 6.67 17.93 1.48
N VAL A 262 5.40 17.74 1.84
CA VAL A 262 4.25 17.98 0.95
C VAL A 262 4.14 19.45 0.58
N ALA A 263 4.31 20.38 1.52
CA ALA A 263 4.32 21.81 1.25
C ALA A 263 5.46 22.21 0.31
N ALA A 264 6.66 21.65 0.50
CA ALA A 264 7.82 21.92 -0.35
C ALA A 264 7.66 21.38 -1.79
N ALA A 265 6.90 20.30 -1.97
CA ALA A 265 6.57 19.77 -3.28
C ALA A 265 5.56 20.64 -4.05
N HIS A 266 4.84 21.54 -3.34
CA HIS A 266 3.83 22.46 -3.90
C HIS A 266 4.11 23.91 -3.46
N PRO A 267 5.23 24.52 -3.89
CA PRO A 267 5.56 25.90 -3.49
C PRO A 267 4.47 26.88 -3.95
N SER A 268 4.04 27.74 -3.06
CA SER A 268 3.07 28.79 -3.37
C SER A 268 3.63 29.77 -4.41
N GLN A 269 2.75 30.43 -5.17
CA GLN A 269 3.19 31.42 -6.16
C GLN A 269 4.02 32.58 -5.53
N SER A 270 3.79 32.89 -4.25
CA SER A 270 4.58 33.88 -3.50
C SER A 270 6.02 33.41 -3.24
N GLU A 271 6.22 32.12 -2.93
CA GLU A 271 7.55 31.52 -2.72
C GLU A 271 8.34 31.43 -4.03
N LEU A 272 7.69 31.10 -5.15
CA LEU A 272 8.32 31.10 -6.48
C LEU A 272 8.76 32.50 -6.91
N SER A 273 8.05 33.57 -6.50
CA SER A 273 8.39 34.96 -6.80
C SER A 273 9.61 35.45 -6.01
N SER A 274 9.74 35.04 -4.75
CA SER A 274 10.87 35.44 -3.89
C SER A 274 12.19 34.79 -4.32
N VAL A 275 12.16 33.52 -4.78
CA VAL A 275 13.35 32.82 -5.30
C VAL A 275 13.88 33.46 -6.60
N ARG A 276 12.98 34.00 -7.45
CA ARG A 276 13.40 34.70 -8.68
C ARG A 276 14.05 36.04 -8.40
N GLN A 277 13.60 36.79 -7.37
CA GLN A 277 14.18 38.08 -6.99
C GLN A 277 15.54 37.95 -6.29
N GLY A 278 15.77 36.86 -5.53
CA GLY A 278 17.05 36.60 -4.86
C GLY A 278 18.20 36.10 -5.76
N ARG A 279 17.92 35.75 -7.04
CA ARG A 279 18.94 35.35 -8.05
C ARG A 279 19.37 36.49 -8.97
N SER A 280 18.83 37.69 -8.78
CA SER A 280 19.11 38.89 -9.61
C SER A 280 19.90 39.96 -8.87
N SER A 281 20.51 39.60 -7.71
CA SER A 281 21.35 40.47 -6.90
C SER A 281 22.77 39.93 -6.77
#